data_b96b5a5528437dae24379a2731c7453f
#
_entry.id   b96b5a5528437dae24379a2731c7453f
#
_cell.length_a   1.000
_cell.length_b   1.000
_cell.length_c   1.000
_cell.angle_alpha   90.00
_cell.angle_beta   90.00
_cell.angle_gamma   90.00
#
_symmetry.space_group_name_H-M   'P 1'
#
loop_
_entity.id
_entity.type
_entity.pdbx_description
1 polymer ?
#
loop_
_entity_poly.entity_id
_entity_poly.type
_entity_poly.pdbx_seq_one_letter_code
_entity_poly.pdbx_strand_id
1 'polypeptide(L)'
;MVGKAHKYPDFKALSQQIDPEWIAHALAVTGKASVRRRKLPAEQVVWLVIALAMYRHQSIPEVVAHLDLALPDEVNPDIAKSALTQVRQRLGDEPLALLFGLSAAAWDARHQHGRTWRGLARYAIDGSTLRASDTPENRHHFGAQAYASGLVASYPQLRLLTLTSLATHLVRATVFGEYGKNEMRYARDLLQAIPDHSLTVFDKGFLSAELLLQVQQHGRERHWLIPAKNNSKWERLDLHATDYRVRMKVSPQAREHNPTLPLHWEARAIETISQHGRRRILLTSLLDTQAWPAKELAE
;
A
#
# COMPACT_ATOMS: atom_id res chain seq x y z
N MET A 1 2.45 -38.57 -1.81
CA MET A 1 2.66 -37.12 -1.96
C MET A 1 1.58 -36.56 -2.88
N VAL A 2 0.54 -35.99 -2.31
CA VAL A 2 -0.56 -35.39 -3.07
C VAL A 2 -0.13 -33.98 -3.44
N GLY A 3 0.12 -33.74 -4.75
CA GLY A 3 0.47 -32.43 -5.27
C GLY A 3 -0.67 -31.45 -4.97
N LYS A 4 -0.35 -30.37 -4.19
CA LYS A 4 -1.25 -29.23 -4.08
C LYS A 4 -1.40 -28.63 -5.47
N ALA A 5 -2.54 -28.85 -6.10
CA ALA A 5 -2.95 -28.11 -7.28
C ALA A 5 -2.91 -26.62 -6.91
N HIS A 6 -1.98 -25.86 -7.48
CA HIS A 6 -2.02 -24.41 -7.44
C HIS A 6 -3.32 -24.01 -8.14
N LYS A 7 -4.32 -23.65 -7.34
CA LYS A 7 -5.57 -23.11 -7.85
C LYS A 7 -5.21 -21.77 -8.49
N TYR A 8 -5.23 -21.70 -9.82
CA TYR A 8 -5.07 -20.43 -10.53
C TYR A 8 -6.13 -19.45 -10.03
N PRO A 9 -5.80 -18.16 -9.88
CA PRO A 9 -6.78 -17.16 -9.50
C PRO A 9 -7.95 -17.21 -10.50
N ASP A 10 -9.16 -17.19 -9.99
CA ASP A 10 -10.37 -17.21 -10.82
C ASP A 10 -10.64 -15.80 -11.36
N PHE A 11 -10.25 -15.56 -12.62
CA PHE A 11 -10.49 -14.30 -13.30
C PHE A 11 -11.98 -13.95 -13.38
N LYS A 12 -12.84 -14.94 -13.61
CA LYS A 12 -14.29 -14.74 -13.66
C LYS A 12 -14.83 -14.25 -12.31
N ALA A 13 -14.38 -14.84 -11.21
CA ALA A 13 -14.75 -14.37 -9.88
C ALA A 13 -14.29 -12.95 -9.61
N LEU A 14 -13.07 -12.59 -10.03
CA LEU A 14 -12.58 -11.21 -9.89
C LEU A 14 -13.37 -10.24 -10.77
N SER A 15 -13.64 -10.60 -12.02
CA SER A 15 -14.38 -9.71 -12.95
C SER A 15 -15.77 -9.36 -12.44
N GLN A 16 -16.41 -10.26 -11.70
CA GLN A 16 -17.71 -10.01 -11.06
C GLN A 16 -17.65 -9.05 -9.86
N GLN A 17 -16.46 -8.79 -9.31
CA GLN A 17 -16.25 -7.88 -8.18
C GLN A 17 -15.86 -6.47 -8.61
N ILE A 18 -15.47 -6.29 -9.86
CA ILE A 18 -15.11 -4.98 -10.43
C ILE A 18 -16.33 -4.44 -11.17
N ASP A 19 -16.85 -3.31 -10.67
CA ASP A 19 -17.97 -2.64 -11.32
C ASP A 19 -17.53 -2.08 -12.68
N PRO A 20 -18.22 -2.40 -13.78
CA PRO A 20 -17.94 -1.85 -15.11
C PRO A 20 -17.94 -0.31 -15.13
N GLU A 21 -18.73 0.33 -14.30
CA GLU A 21 -18.80 1.80 -14.18
C GLU A 21 -17.47 2.36 -13.63
N TRP A 22 -16.75 1.65 -12.78
CA TRP A 22 -15.41 2.08 -12.31
C TRP A 22 -14.40 2.08 -13.44
N ILE A 23 -14.46 1.09 -14.35
CA ILE A 23 -13.59 1.04 -15.53
C ILE A 23 -13.92 2.20 -16.46
N ALA A 24 -15.20 2.40 -16.78
CA ALA A 24 -15.65 3.49 -17.63
C ALA A 24 -15.24 4.86 -17.05
N HIS A 25 -15.45 5.07 -15.75
CA HIS A 25 -15.05 6.28 -15.05
C HIS A 25 -13.53 6.50 -15.09
N ALA A 26 -12.73 5.47 -14.78
CA ALA A 26 -11.28 5.56 -14.81
C ALA A 26 -10.75 5.94 -16.20
N LEU A 27 -11.31 5.35 -17.25
CA LEU A 27 -10.95 5.65 -18.64
C LEU A 27 -11.37 7.07 -19.05
N ALA A 28 -12.56 7.53 -18.62
CA ALA A 28 -13.06 8.86 -18.92
C ALA A 28 -12.22 9.96 -18.25
N VAL A 29 -11.95 9.83 -16.95
CA VAL A 29 -11.17 10.80 -16.17
C VAL A 29 -9.73 10.92 -16.66
N THR A 30 -9.13 9.81 -17.10
CA THR A 30 -7.75 9.80 -17.61
C THR A 30 -7.65 10.12 -19.11
N GLY A 31 -8.77 10.41 -19.77
CA GLY A 31 -8.80 10.72 -21.20
C GLY A 31 -8.47 9.53 -22.11
N LYS A 32 -8.63 8.30 -21.59
CA LYS A 32 -8.32 7.05 -22.32
C LYS A 32 -9.55 6.33 -22.87
N ALA A 33 -10.74 6.88 -22.65
CA ALA A 33 -11.97 6.30 -23.20
C ALA A 33 -11.91 6.19 -24.73
N SER A 34 -12.36 5.06 -25.26
CA SER A 34 -12.36 4.81 -26.70
C SER A 34 -13.48 5.58 -27.40
N VAL A 35 -13.14 6.61 -28.17
CA VAL A 35 -14.10 7.39 -28.98
C VAL A 35 -14.57 6.59 -30.21
N ARG A 36 -13.79 5.62 -30.67
CA ARG A 36 -14.10 4.77 -31.84
C ARG A 36 -14.03 3.29 -31.45
N ARG A 37 -15.03 2.50 -31.85
CA ARG A 37 -14.98 1.04 -31.76
C ARG A 37 -13.83 0.53 -32.64
N ARG A 38 -12.72 0.17 -31.99
CA ARG A 38 -11.58 -0.51 -32.60
C ARG A 38 -11.67 -1.99 -32.26
N LYS A 39 -10.79 -2.81 -32.90
CA LYS A 39 -10.70 -4.26 -32.64
C LYS A 39 -10.47 -4.62 -31.17
N LEU A 40 -9.93 -3.69 -30.35
CA LEU A 40 -9.72 -3.85 -28.91
C LEU A 40 -10.06 -2.51 -28.20
N PRO A 41 -11.28 -2.35 -27.67
CA PRO A 41 -11.68 -1.19 -26.86
C PRO A 41 -10.82 -1.03 -25.61
N ALA A 42 -10.75 0.20 -25.05
CA ALA A 42 -9.93 0.49 -23.88
C ALA A 42 -10.33 -0.34 -22.65
N GLU A 43 -11.63 -0.60 -22.48
CA GLU A 43 -12.17 -1.44 -21.42
C GLU A 43 -11.61 -2.87 -21.47
N GLN A 44 -11.53 -3.45 -22.67
CA GLN A 44 -10.93 -4.77 -22.86
C GLN A 44 -9.42 -4.76 -22.61
N VAL A 45 -8.74 -3.65 -22.92
CA VAL A 45 -7.31 -3.50 -22.60
C VAL A 45 -7.08 -3.47 -21.08
N VAL A 46 -7.96 -2.83 -20.33
CA VAL A 46 -7.92 -2.87 -18.84
C VAL A 46 -8.01 -4.31 -18.34
N TRP A 47 -8.99 -5.09 -18.83
CA TRP A 47 -9.13 -6.50 -18.50
C TRP A 47 -7.93 -7.34 -18.93
N LEU A 48 -7.38 -7.07 -20.09
CA LEU A 48 -6.15 -7.73 -20.56
C LEU A 48 -4.99 -7.50 -19.58
N VAL A 49 -4.77 -6.27 -19.12
CA VAL A 49 -3.66 -5.98 -18.18
C VAL A 49 -3.88 -6.68 -16.85
N ILE A 50 -5.10 -6.69 -16.32
CA ILE A 50 -5.45 -7.41 -15.09
C ILE A 50 -5.20 -8.92 -15.27
N ALA A 51 -5.66 -9.51 -16.37
CA ALA A 51 -5.46 -10.92 -16.65
C ALA A 51 -3.98 -11.29 -16.81
N LEU A 52 -3.18 -10.44 -17.47
CA LEU A 52 -1.72 -10.64 -17.58
C LEU A 52 -1.03 -10.63 -16.22
N ALA A 53 -1.50 -9.82 -15.26
CA ALA A 53 -0.97 -9.82 -13.90
C ALA A 53 -1.37 -11.10 -13.14
N MET A 54 -2.58 -11.60 -13.34
CA MET A 54 -3.09 -12.83 -12.70
C MET A 54 -2.42 -14.09 -13.27
N TYR A 55 -2.25 -14.14 -14.58
CA TYR A 55 -1.71 -15.29 -15.30
C TYR A 55 -0.26 -15.08 -15.77
N ARG A 56 0.55 -14.40 -14.95
CA ARG A 56 1.93 -14.02 -15.28
C ARG A 56 2.86 -15.17 -15.72
N HIS A 57 2.48 -16.42 -15.50
CA HIS A 57 3.24 -17.62 -15.91
C HIS A 57 2.79 -18.17 -17.26
N GLN A 58 1.77 -17.58 -17.89
CA GLN A 58 1.25 -17.97 -19.18
C GLN A 58 1.73 -17.02 -20.29
N SER A 59 1.73 -17.49 -21.49
CA SER A 59 2.01 -16.66 -22.68
C SER A 59 0.85 -15.68 -22.94
N ILE A 60 1.14 -14.55 -23.59
CA ILE A 60 0.10 -13.57 -23.94
C ILE A 60 -1.06 -14.20 -24.74
N PRO A 61 -0.82 -15.07 -25.76
CA PRO A 61 -1.91 -15.73 -26.47
C PRO A 61 -2.81 -16.61 -25.59
N GLU A 62 -2.21 -17.34 -24.62
CA GLU A 62 -2.98 -18.14 -23.68
C GLU A 62 -3.85 -17.26 -22.77
N VAL A 63 -3.31 -16.12 -22.30
CA VAL A 63 -4.09 -15.16 -21.49
C VAL A 63 -5.23 -14.56 -22.30
N VAL A 64 -5.00 -14.21 -23.57
CA VAL A 64 -6.05 -13.70 -24.48
C VAL A 64 -7.14 -14.74 -24.68
N ALA A 65 -6.78 -16.02 -24.86
CA ALA A 65 -7.75 -17.09 -24.98
C ALA A 65 -8.62 -17.27 -23.71
N HIS A 66 -8.06 -17.02 -22.51
CA HIS A 66 -8.84 -17.00 -21.27
C HIS A 66 -9.84 -15.85 -21.21
N LEU A 67 -9.52 -14.70 -21.81
CA LEU A 67 -10.42 -13.54 -21.83
C LEU A 67 -11.62 -13.78 -22.78
N ASP A 68 -11.45 -14.49 -23.86
CA ASP A 68 -12.55 -14.85 -24.78
C ASP A 68 -13.64 -15.66 -24.09
N LEU A 69 -13.28 -16.49 -23.11
CA LEU A 69 -14.24 -17.24 -22.29
C LEU A 69 -14.97 -16.37 -21.27
N ALA A 70 -14.43 -15.21 -20.90
CA ALA A 70 -14.96 -14.33 -19.87
C ALA A 70 -15.70 -13.11 -20.43
N LEU A 71 -15.39 -12.71 -21.64
CA LEU A 71 -15.94 -11.55 -22.33
C LEU A 71 -16.55 -12.02 -23.67
N PRO A 72 -17.82 -12.47 -23.67
CA PRO A 72 -18.46 -12.90 -24.91
C PRO A 72 -18.48 -11.73 -25.90
N ASP A 73 -18.11 -12.02 -27.10
CA ASP A 73 -18.42 -11.36 -28.37
C ASP A 73 -17.32 -10.63 -29.15
N GLU A 74 -16.11 -10.29 -28.68
CA GLU A 74 -15.23 -9.48 -29.53
C GLU A 74 -13.70 -9.63 -29.40
N VAL A 75 -13.13 -10.60 -28.74
CA VAL A 75 -11.67 -10.76 -28.77
C VAL A 75 -11.29 -11.64 -29.96
N ASN A 76 -10.77 -11.02 -31.01
CA ASN A 76 -10.29 -11.73 -32.18
C ASN A 76 -8.97 -12.47 -31.84
N PRO A 77 -8.90 -13.81 -31.89
CA PRO A 77 -7.71 -14.60 -31.58
C PRO A 77 -6.49 -14.27 -32.45
N ASP A 78 -6.68 -13.59 -33.58
CA ASP A 78 -5.62 -13.20 -34.52
C ASP A 78 -4.97 -11.83 -34.20
N ILE A 79 -5.09 -11.29 -33.00
CA ILE A 79 -4.43 -10.04 -32.65
C ILE A 79 -2.92 -10.26 -32.48
N ALA A 80 -2.13 -9.59 -33.31
CA ALA A 80 -0.67 -9.69 -33.28
C ALA A 80 -0.11 -9.19 -31.90
N LYS A 81 0.93 -9.86 -31.38
CA LYS A 81 1.61 -9.49 -30.14
C LYS A 81 2.05 -8.02 -30.12
N SER A 82 2.50 -7.48 -31.25
CA SER A 82 2.88 -6.08 -31.39
C SER A 82 1.70 -5.14 -31.17
N ALA A 83 0.51 -5.48 -31.65
CA ALA A 83 -0.70 -4.69 -31.43
C ALA A 83 -1.10 -4.67 -29.94
N LEU A 84 -1.02 -5.83 -29.26
CA LEU A 84 -1.28 -5.91 -27.81
C LEU A 84 -0.29 -5.05 -27.00
N THR A 85 0.98 -5.04 -27.36
CA THR A 85 1.97 -4.17 -26.74
C THR A 85 1.64 -2.69 -26.94
N GLN A 86 1.31 -2.29 -28.17
CA GLN A 86 0.97 -0.91 -28.49
C GLN A 86 -0.31 -0.41 -27.79
N VAL A 87 -1.35 -1.24 -27.65
CA VAL A 87 -2.59 -0.83 -26.96
C VAL A 87 -2.36 -0.68 -25.46
N ARG A 88 -1.53 -1.55 -24.85
CA ARG A 88 -1.13 -1.41 -23.43
C ARG A 88 -0.32 -0.12 -23.21
N GLN A 89 0.64 0.19 -24.07
CA GLN A 89 1.41 1.44 -23.99
C GLN A 89 0.53 2.68 -24.15
N ARG A 90 -0.48 2.63 -25.01
CA ARG A 90 -1.45 3.73 -25.18
C ARG A 90 -2.40 3.90 -23.99
N LEU A 91 -2.79 2.79 -23.35
CA LEU A 91 -3.58 2.83 -22.13
C LEU A 91 -2.83 3.59 -21.03
N GLY A 92 -1.55 3.27 -20.83
CA GLY A 92 -0.77 3.78 -19.70
C GLY A 92 -1.17 3.12 -18.39
N ASP A 93 -0.68 3.66 -17.30
CA ASP A 93 -0.89 3.18 -15.93
C ASP A 93 -1.99 3.95 -15.17
N GLU A 94 -2.26 5.19 -15.56
CA GLU A 94 -3.21 6.08 -14.88
C GLU A 94 -4.62 5.49 -14.72
N PRO A 95 -5.26 4.87 -15.75
CA PRO A 95 -6.58 4.26 -15.57
C PRO A 95 -6.57 3.10 -14.57
N LEU A 96 -5.49 2.31 -14.54
CA LEU A 96 -5.34 1.19 -13.62
C LEU A 96 -5.12 1.67 -12.18
N ALA A 97 -4.33 2.72 -12.00
CA ALA A 97 -4.13 3.34 -10.69
C ALA A 97 -5.44 3.88 -10.12
N LEU A 98 -6.24 4.57 -10.94
CA LEU A 98 -7.56 5.08 -10.52
C LEU A 98 -8.54 3.94 -10.24
N LEU A 99 -8.62 2.93 -11.10
CA LEU A 99 -9.47 1.75 -10.91
C LEU A 99 -9.11 1.01 -9.62
N PHE A 100 -7.81 0.82 -9.35
CA PHE A 100 -7.33 0.23 -8.10
C PHE A 100 -7.81 1.04 -6.89
N GLY A 101 -7.68 2.36 -6.90
CA GLY A 101 -8.13 3.23 -5.82
C GLY A 101 -9.63 3.12 -5.55
N LEU A 102 -10.45 3.10 -6.60
CA LEU A 102 -11.92 2.95 -6.51
C LEU A 102 -12.32 1.59 -5.95
N SER A 103 -11.78 0.51 -6.53
CA SER A 103 -12.11 -0.86 -6.10
C SER A 103 -11.64 -1.14 -4.69
N ALA A 104 -10.41 -0.77 -4.35
CA ALA A 104 -9.85 -0.95 -3.02
C ALA A 104 -10.65 -0.20 -1.94
N ALA A 105 -11.08 1.03 -2.24
CA ALA A 105 -11.91 1.82 -1.33
C ALA A 105 -13.28 1.15 -1.10
N ALA A 106 -13.94 0.74 -2.17
CA ALA A 106 -15.26 0.11 -2.09
C ALA A 106 -15.22 -1.25 -1.37
N TRP A 107 -14.22 -2.07 -1.68
CA TRP A 107 -14.06 -3.37 -1.02
C TRP A 107 -13.69 -3.23 0.44
N ASP A 108 -12.79 -2.32 0.79
CA ASP A 108 -12.42 -2.06 2.18
C ASP A 108 -13.64 -1.60 2.99
N ALA A 109 -14.38 -0.60 2.51
CA ALA A 109 -15.59 -0.11 3.16
C ALA A 109 -16.63 -1.23 3.37
N ARG A 110 -16.86 -2.08 2.36
CA ARG A 110 -17.80 -3.22 2.43
C ARG A 110 -17.40 -4.25 3.49
N HIS A 111 -16.09 -4.52 3.64
CA HIS A 111 -15.60 -5.61 4.50
C HIS A 111 -15.15 -5.14 5.89
N GLN A 112 -15.04 -3.84 6.14
CA GLN A 112 -14.72 -3.30 7.47
C GLN A 112 -15.90 -3.38 8.45
N HIS A 113 -17.14 -3.47 7.96
CA HIS A 113 -18.32 -3.48 8.81
C HIS A 113 -18.25 -4.60 9.87
N GLY A 114 -18.38 -4.24 11.14
CA GLY A 114 -18.29 -5.15 12.26
C GLY A 114 -16.88 -5.68 12.60
N ARG A 115 -15.81 -5.21 11.93
CA ARG A 115 -14.43 -5.65 12.14
C ARG A 115 -13.52 -4.58 12.75
N THR A 116 -14.10 -3.53 13.27
CA THR A 116 -13.36 -2.47 13.97
C THR A 116 -12.96 -2.91 15.38
N TRP A 117 -11.86 -2.38 15.86
CA TRP A 117 -11.44 -2.50 17.24
C TRP A 117 -11.81 -1.21 17.99
N ARG A 118 -12.73 -1.29 18.92
CA ARG A 118 -13.23 -0.12 19.69
C ARG A 118 -13.67 1.06 18.79
N GLY A 119 -14.28 0.76 17.65
CA GLY A 119 -14.70 1.77 16.66
C GLY A 119 -13.62 2.17 15.65
N LEU A 120 -12.38 1.78 15.82
CA LEU A 120 -11.29 2.08 14.90
C LEU A 120 -11.05 0.95 13.90
N ALA A 121 -11.00 1.27 12.61
CA ALA A 121 -10.50 0.38 11.58
C ALA A 121 -8.98 0.24 11.70
N ARG A 122 -8.43 -0.96 11.54
CA ARG A 122 -7.00 -1.23 11.75
C ARG A 122 -6.28 -1.44 10.43
N TYR A 123 -5.19 -0.69 10.25
CA TYR A 123 -4.33 -0.75 9.08
C TYR A 123 -2.87 -0.93 9.47
N ALA A 124 -2.06 -1.37 8.53
CA ALA A 124 -0.61 -1.33 8.61
C ALA A 124 -0.02 -0.66 7.38
N ILE A 125 1.05 0.10 7.57
CA ILE A 125 1.91 0.56 6.48
C ILE A 125 3.21 -0.22 6.56
N ASP A 126 3.53 -0.90 5.45
CA ASP A 126 4.76 -1.68 5.33
C ASP A 126 5.34 -1.55 3.93
N GLY A 127 6.66 -1.71 3.86
CA GLY A 127 7.44 -1.62 2.66
C GLY A 127 7.89 -2.98 2.13
N SER A 128 7.96 -3.11 0.82
CA SER A 128 8.51 -4.26 0.14
C SER A 128 9.30 -3.83 -1.10
N THR A 129 10.05 -4.77 -1.66
CA THR A 129 10.74 -4.56 -2.94
C THR A 129 10.31 -5.60 -3.95
N LEU A 130 10.09 -5.16 -5.17
CA LEU A 130 9.75 -6.03 -6.29
C LEU A 130 10.85 -5.95 -7.35
N ARG A 131 11.09 -7.08 -8.02
CA ARG A 131 11.98 -7.11 -9.19
C ARG A 131 11.23 -6.63 -10.41
N ALA A 132 11.86 -5.76 -11.19
CA ALA A 132 11.40 -5.41 -12.53
C ALA A 132 12.19 -6.19 -13.58
N SER A 133 11.63 -6.27 -14.80
CA SER A 133 12.33 -6.87 -15.93
C SER A 133 13.65 -6.13 -16.20
N ASP A 134 14.69 -6.88 -16.52
CA ASP A 134 16.02 -6.30 -16.77
C ASP A 134 16.09 -5.68 -18.17
N THR A 135 15.67 -4.41 -18.23
CA THR A 135 15.77 -3.57 -19.43
C THR A 135 16.49 -2.27 -19.09
N PRO A 136 17.12 -1.60 -20.07
CA PRO A 136 17.77 -0.31 -19.86
C PRO A 136 16.82 0.75 -19.25
N GLU A 137 15.57 0.78 -19.72
CA GLU A 137 14.55 1.74 -19.25
C GLU A 137 14.19 1.48 -17.78
N ASN A 138 13.98 0.21 -17.40
CA ASN A 138 13.69 -0.14 -16.02
C ASN A 138 14.88 0.11 -15.09
N ARG A 139 16.11 -0.14 -15.54
CA ARG A 139 17.32 0.20 -14.80
C ARG A 139 17.44 1.70 -14.58
N HIS A 140 17.15 2.50 -15.61
CA HIS A 140 17.19 3.95 -15.52
C HIS A 140 16.11 4.49 -14.59
N HIS A 141 14.88 3.96 -14.69
CA HIS A 141 13.72 4.48 -13.94
C HIS A 141 13.69 4.02 -12.48
N PHE A 142 13.91 2.72 -12.21
CA PHE A 142 13.79 2.18 -10.85
C PHE A 142 15.12 2.10 -10.10
N GLY A 143 16.22 1.97 -10.83
CA GLY A 143 17.52 1.69 -10.23
C GLY A 143 17.66 0.24 -9.77
N ALA A 144 18.72 -0.05 -9.04
CA ALA A 144 19.00 -1.35 -8.47
C ALA A 144 19.72 -1.21 -7.12
N GLN A 145 19.63 -2.23 -6.27
CA GLN A 145 20.35 -2.25 -5.00
C GLN A 145 21.87 -2.23 -5.25
N ALA A 146 22.54 -1.25 -4.63
CA ALA A 146 23.98 -1.22 -4.54
C ALA A 146 24.43 -1.83 -3.21
N TYR A 147 25.43 -2.70 -3.25
CA TYR A 147 26.02 -3.33 -2.09
C TYR A 147 27.28 -2.57 -1.64
N ALA A 148 27.65 -2.71 -0.37
CA ALA A 148 28.85 -2.07 0.18
C ALA A 148 30.15 -2.49 -0.54
N SER A 149 30.16 -3.62 -1.22
CA SER A 149 31.26 -4.10 -2.08
C SER A 149 31.40 -3.37 -3.41
N GLY A 150 30.54 -2.38 -3.72
CA GLY A 150 30.47 -1.72 -5.01
C GLY A 150 29.71 -2.51 -6.09
N LEU A 151 29.26 -3.72 -5.77
CA LEU A 151 28.42 -4.51 -6.68
C LEU A 151 27.00 -3.95 -6.72
N VAL A 152 26.38 -4.06 -7.88
CA VAL A 152 24.98 -3.68 -8.09
C VAL A 152 24.16 -4.94 -8.39
N ALA A 153 22.93 -5.00 -7.93
CA ALA A 153 22.03 -6.12 -8.21
C ALA A 153 21.88 -6.34 -9.72
N SER A 154 21.81 -7.61 -10.11
CA SER A 154 21.74 -8.02 -11.53
C SER A 154 20.42 -7.65 -12.23
N TYR A 155 19.44 -7.09 -11.50
CA TYR A 155 18.13 -6.69 -11.99
C TYR A 155 17.69 -5.38 -11.32
N PRO A 156 16.88 -4.57 -12.01
CA PRO A 156 16.26 -3.40 -11.41
C PRO A 156 15.22 -3.80 -10.37
N GLN A 157 15.08 -2.95 -9.36
CA GLN A 157 14.14 -3.15 -8.26
C GLN A 157 13.31 -1.88 -8.07
N LEU A 158 12.05 -2.07 -7.78
CA LEU A 158 11.19 -0.98 -7.33
C LEU A 158 10.87 -1.15 -5.84
N ARG A 159 10.71 -0.03 -5.17
CA ARG A 159 10.21 0.01 -3.80
C ARG A 159 8.71 0.19 -3.82
N LEU A 160 8.02 -0.58 -3.00
CA LEU A 160 6.58 -0.59 -2.87
C LEU A 160 6.22 -0.36 -1.40
N LEU A 161 5.31 0.57 -1.12
CA LEU A 161 4.64 0.69 0.17
C LEU A 161 3.16 0.44 0.01
N THR A 162 2.57 -0.23 0.99
CA THR A 162 1.14 -0.55 1.02
C THR A 162 0.51 -0.09 2.33
N LEU A 163 -0.70 0.43 2.24
CA LEU A 163 -1.64 0.56 3.35
C LEU A 163 -2.58 -0.65 3.29
N THR A 164 -2.45 -1.55 4.25
CA THR A 164 -3.16 -2.84 4.25
C THR A 164 -4.10 -2.93 5.44
N SER A 165 -5.35 -3.31 5.23
CA SER A 165 -6.30 -3.59 6.29
C SER A 165 -5.88 -4.85 7.07
N LEU A 166 -5.72 -4.73 8.39
CA LEU A 166 -5.38 -5.86 9.27
C LEU A 166 -6.56 -6.83 9.48
N ALA A 167 -7.77 -6.36 9.25
CA ALA A 167 -8.97 -7.17 9.44
C ALA A 167 -9.33 -8.03 8.21
N THR A 168 -8.97 -7.55 7.01
CA THR A 168 -9.38 -8.18 5.74
C THR A 168 -8.21 -8.62 4.89
N HIS A 169 -6.99 -8.15 5.20
CA HIS A 169 -5.77 -8.27 4.40
C HIS A 169 -5.88 -7.63 2.99
N LEU A 170 -6.88 -6.79 2.78
CA LEU A 170 -7.00 -6.02 1.55
C LEU A 170 -5.99 -4.88 1.53
N VAL A 171 -5.31 -4.70 0.40
CA VAL A 171 -4.48 -3.53 0.15
C VAL A 171 -5.39 -2.36 -0.21
N ARG A 172 -5.46 -1.37 0.69
CA ARG A 172 -6.32 -0.18 0.56
C ARG A 172 -5.70 0.87 -0.36
N ALA A 173 -4.40 1.01 -0.29
CA ALA A 173 -3.63 1.93 -1.13
C ALA A 173 -2.21 1.43 -1.30
N THR A 174 -1.57 1.86 -2.38
CA THR A 174 -0.17 1.55 -2.65
C THR A 174 0.52 2.71 -3.34
N VAL A 175 1.80 2.88 -3.05
CA VAL A 175 2.72 3.74 -3.79
C VAL A 175 3.97 2.94 -4.12
N PHE A 176 4.54 3.18 -5.27
CA PHE A 176 5.79 2.52 -5.67
C PHE A 176 6.64 3.44 -6.54
N GLY A 177 7.90 3.11 -6.67
CA GLY A 177 8.82 3.87 -7.51
C GLY A 177 10.27 3.45 -7.31
N GLU A 178 11.17 4.37 -7.51
CA GLU A 178 12.62 4.15 -7.48
C GLU A 178 13.09 3.46 -6.19
N TYR A 179 13.92 2.43 -6.32
CA TYR A 179 14.49 1.69 -5.20
C TYR A 179 15.30 2.61 -4.25
N GLY A 180 16.05 3.55 -4.81
CA GLY A 180 16.91 4.46 -4.04
C GLY A 180 16.18 5.50 -3.20
N LYS A 181 14.90 5.76 -3.46
CA LYS A 181 14.12 6.72 -2.66
C LYS A 181 13.81 6.15 -1.28
N ASN A 182 13.88 7.02 -0.27
CA ASN A 182 13.58 6.67 1.11
C ASN A 182 12.09 6.30 1.28
N GLU A 183 11.81 5.23 2.02
CA GLU A 183 10.45 4.77 2.38
C GLU A 183 9.60 5.86 3.05
N MET A 184 10.22 6.71 3.85
CA MET A 184 9.54 7.84 4.49
C MET A 184 8.89 8.80 3.49
N ARG A 185 9.47 8.96 2.30
CA ARG A 185 8.89 9.80 1.24
C ARG A 185 7.63 9.16 0.70
N TYR A 186 7.67 7.88 0.39
CA TYR A 186 6.50 7.13 -0.06
C TYR A 186 5.42 7.02 1.01
N ALA A 187 5.79 6.92 2.30
CA ALA A 187 4.82 6.89 3.39
C ALA A 187 3.98 8.18 3.46
N ARG A 188 4.58 9.34 3.16
CA ARG A 188 3.82 10.61 3.09
C ARG A 188 2.76 10.59 1.99
N ASP A 189 3.06 9.98 0.86
CA ASP A 189 2.10 9.87 -0.26
C ASP A 189 0.89 8.98 0.10
N LEU A 190 1.05 8.04 1.06
CA LEU A 190 -0.04 7.20 1.55
C LEU A 190 -0.93 7.87 2.61
N LEU A 191 -0.51 8.98 3.22
CA LEU A 191 -1.26 9.61 4.33
C LEU A 191 -2.69 9.97 3.95
N GLN A 192 -2.91 10.42 2.73
CA GLN A 192 -4.25 10.79 2.24
C GLN A 192 -5.20 9.59 2.12
N ALA A 193 -4.64 8.39 1.94
CA ALA A 193 -5.41 7.16 1.81
C ALA A 193 -5.79 6.53 3.15
N ILE A 194 -5.21 6.99 4.27
CA ILE A 194 -5.57 6.51 5.62
C ILE A 194 -7.01 6.94 5.91
N PRO A 195 -7.94 6.03 6.21
CA PRO A 195 -9.31 6.38 6.53
C PRO A 195 -9.42 7.09 7.88
N ASP A 196 -10.48 7.89 8.03
CA ASP A 196 -10.87 8.42 9.34
C ASP A 196 -11.30 7.28 10.29
N HIS A 197 -11.31 7.54 11.59
CA HIS A 197 -11.60 6.55 12.64
C HIS A 197 -10.76 5.28 12.49
N SER A 198 -9.45 5.44 12.43
CA SER A 198 -8.52 4.34 12.20
C SER A 198 -7.29 4.35 13.10
N LEU A 199 -6.73 3.16 13.30
CA LEU A 199 -5.42 2.94 13.92
C LEU A 199 -4.48 2.35 12.87
N THR A 200 -3.41 3.07 12.55
CA THR A 200 -2.38 2.61 11.61
C THR A 200 -1.13 2.14 12.37
N VAL A 201 -0.74 0.91 12.13
CA VAL A 201 0.47 0.30 12.67
C VAL A 201 1.62 0.53 11.71
N PHE A 202 2.76 0.94 12.23
CA PHE A 202 3.98 1.21 11.47
C PHE A 202 5.15 0.36 11.97
N ASP A 203 6.10 0.03 11.10
CA ASP A 203 7.41 -0.44 11.53
C ASP A 203 8.23 0.70 12.15
N LYS A 204 9.15 0.36 13.06
CA LYS A 204 10.05 1.33 13.74
C LYS A 204 10.85 2.22 12.78
N GLY A 205 11.06 1.80 11.53
CA GLY A 205 11.68 2.59 10.48
C GLY A 205 10.97 3.91 10.25
N PHE A 206 9.66 3.93 10.37
CA PHE A 206 8.80 5.10 10.15
C PHE A 206 8.68 6.05 11.36
N LEU A 207 9.41 5.81 12.47
CA LEU A 207 9.36 6.69 13.64
C LEU A 207 9.93 8.06 13.31
N SER A 208 9.04 9.00 13.03
CA SER A 208 9.29 10.41 12.72
C SER A 208 8.15 11.25 13.25
N ALA A 209 8.48 12.30 14.00
CA ALA A 209 7.48 13.24 14.52
C ALA A 209 6.64 13.85 13.38
N GLU A 210 7.29 14.25 12.28
CA GLU A 210 6.60 14.84 11.14
C GLU A 210 5.55 13.89 10.56
N LEU A 211 5.91 12.64 10.25
CA LEU A 211 4.99 11.66 9.67
C LEU A 211 3.81 11.37 10.62
N LEU A 212 4.12 11.09 11.89
CA LEU A 212 3.10 10.65 12.86
C LEU A 212 2.14 11.78 13.26
N LEU A 213 2.61 13.02 13.35
CA LEU A 213 1.74 14.18 13.55
C LEU A 213 0.86 14.44 12.32
N GLN A 214 1.39 14.26 11.11
CA GLN A 214 0.61 14.39 9.89
C GLN A 214 -0.50 13.33 9.80
N VAL A 215 -0.28 12.08 10.26
CA VAL A 215 -1.35 11.08 10.35
C VAL A 215 -2.55 11.62 11.11
N GLN A 216 -2.33 12.26 12.27
CA GLN A 216 -3.39 12.82 13.11
C GLN A 216 -4.04 14.06 12.49
N GLN A 217 -3.26 14.89 11.78
CA GLN A 217 -3.72 16.18 11.25
C GLN A 217 -4.53 16.06 9.95
N HIS A 218 -4.30 15.02 9.13
CA HIS A 218 -4.92 14.86 7.81
C HIS A 218 -6.33 14.29 7.83
N GLY A 219 -6.92 14.03 9.00
CA GLY A 219 -8.28 13.50 9.11
C GLY A 219 -8.83 13.51 10.54
N ARG A 220 -9.91 12.77 10.75
CA ARG A 220 -10.61 12.67 12.03
C ARG A 220 -10.29 11.34 12.71
N GLU A 221 -9.87 11.39 14.00
CA GLU A 221 -9.57 10.19 14.79
C GLU A 221 -8.65 9.21 14.05
N ARG A 222 -7.61 9.74 13.42
CA ARG A 222 -6.54 8.94 12.83
C ARG A 222 -5.43 8.78 13.87
N HIS A 223 -5.25 7.54 14.29
CA HIS A 223 -4.29 7.17 15.31
C HIS A 223 -3.18 6.31 14.72
N TRP A 224 -2.07 6.23 15.43
CA TRP A 224 -0.92 5.42 15.05
C TRP A 224 -0.39 4.61 16.23
N LEU A 225 0.24 3.49 15.92
CA LEU A 225 0.97 2.60 16.83
C LEU A 225 2.29 2.22 16.17
N ILE A 226 3.40 2.38 16.88
CA ILE A 226 4.75 2.16 16.34
C ILE A 226 5.71 1.68 17.42
N PRO A 227 6.62 0.70 17.13
CA PRO A 227 7.70 0.36 18.05
C PRO A 227 8.71 1.51 18.18
N ALA A 228 9.14 1.80 19.40
CA ALA A 228 10.22 2.74 19.64
C ALA A 228 11.55 2.22 19.08
N LYS A 229 12.42 3.15 18.63
CA LYS A 229 13.81 2.82 18.31
C LYS A 229 14.63 2.74 19.60
N ASN A 230 15.64 1.89 19.62
CA ASN A 230 16.50 1.68 20.81
C ASN A 230 17.17 2.97 21.31
N ASN A 231 17.41 3.91 20.42
CA ASN A 231 18.03 5.20 20.71
C ASN A 231 17.01 6.35 20.88
N SER A 232 15.73 6.06 20.97
CA SER A 232 14.70 7.08 21.21
C SER A 232 14.88 7.70 22.59
N LYS A 233 14.82 9.03 22.66
CA LYS A 233 14.95 9.81 23.90
C LYS A 233 13.64 10.55 24.14
N TRP A 234 13.17 10.49 25.39
CA TRP A 234 11.97 11.19 25.83
C TRP A 234 12.05 11.56 27.32
N GLU A 235 11.23 12.50 27.70
CA GLU A 235 10.89 12.83 29.08
C GLU A 235 9.61 12.07 29.44
N ARG A 236 9.57 11.40 30.60
CA ARG A 236 8.34 10.80 31.13
C ARG A 236 7.51 11.91 31.81
N LEU A 237 6.23 11.94 31.48
CA LEU A 237 5.29 12.94 31.99
C LEU A 237 4.47 12.44 33.20
N ASP A 238 4.45 11.13 33.39
CA ASP A 238 3.78 10.51 34.55
C ASP A 238 4.62 9.34 35.10
N LEU A 239 4.20 8.83 36.28
CA LEU A 239 4.97 7.86 37.07
C LEU A 239 4.47 6.41 36.92
N HIS A 240 3.58 6.11 36.01
CA HIS A 240 3.11 4.74 35.78
C HIS A 240 4.26 3.83 35.30
N ALA A 241 4.35 2.63 35.86
CA ALA A 241 5.55 1.80 35.69
C ALA A 241 5.79 1.34 34.24
N THR A 242 4.73 0.89 33.52
CA THR A 242 4.83 0.25 32.20
C THR A 242 3.96 0.87 31.12
N ASP A 243 3.13 1.85 31.48
CA ASP A 243 2.19 2.52 30.59
C ASP A 243 2.12 4.00 31.00
N TYR A 244 2.79 4.86 30.25
CA TYR A 244 3.03 6.24 30.65
C TYR A 244 3.09 7.17 29.44
N ARG A 245 2.79 8.46 29.67
CA ARG A 245 2.98 9.50 28.66
C ARG A 245 4.43 9.94 28.58
N VAL A 246 4.84 10.24 27.37
CA VAL A 246 6.18 10.72 27.05
C VAL A 246 6.13 11.99 26.22
N ARG A 247 7.11 12.86 26.43
CA ARG A 247 7.37 14.04 25.60
C ARG A 247 8.69 13.86 24.86
N MET A 248 8.64 14.03 23.55
CA MET A 248 9.79 13.89 22.66
C MET A 248 10.08 15.21 21.96
N LYS A 249 11.35 15.49 21.69
CA LYS A 249 11.75 16.63 20.88
C LYS A 249 11.57 16.34 19.41
N VAL A 250 11.05 17.30 18.65
CA VAL A 250 11.11 17.28 17.20
C VAL A 250 12.52 17.69 16.76
N SER A 251 13.13 16.95 15.84
CA SER A 251 14.48 17.25 15.39
C SER A 251 14.55 18.63 14.70
N PRO A 252 15.66 19.37 14.87
CA PRO A 252 15.86 20.65 14.18
C PRO A 252 15.71 20.53 12.67
N GLN A 253 16.26 19.46 12.08
CA GLN A 253 16.14 19.18 10.65
C GLN A 253 14.68 18.99 10.19
N ALA A 254 13.84 18.29 10.95
CA ALA A 254 12.41 18.14 10.61
C ALA A 254 11.70 19.51 10.64
N ARG A 255 12.03 20.36 11.60
CA ARG A 255 11.46 21.71 11.71
C ARG A 255 11.98 22.68 10.66
N GLU A 256 13.18 22.50 10.18
CA GLU A 256 13.72 23.26 9.04
C GLU A 256 12.92 22.93 7.75
N HIS A 257 12.61 21.66 7.53
CA HIS A 257 11.78 21.23 6.39
C HIS A 257 10.31 21.61 6.55
N ASN A 258 9.80 21.58 7.79
CA ASN A 258 8.42 21.92 8.09
C ASN A 258 8.37 22.80 9.36
N PRO A 259 8.40 24.13 9.22
CA PRO A 259 8.38 25.08 10.34
C PRO A 259 7.10 25.06 11.18
N THR A 260 6.02 24.45 10.71
CA THR A 260 4.75 24.32 11.45
C THR A 260 4.82 23.26 12.54
N LEU A 261 5.84 22.40 12.54
CA LEU A 261 6.01 21.37 13.56
C LEU A 261 6.33 21.99 14.92
N PRO A 262 5.73 21.45 16.01
CA PRO A 262 6.00 21.92 17.37
C PRO A 262 7.43 21.59 17.79
N LEU A 263 7.92 22.26 18.85
CA LEU A 263 9.21 21.92 19.48
C LEU A 263 9.21 20.52 20.09
N HIS A 264 8.08 20.14 20.67
CA HIS A 264 7.88 18.87 21.33
C HIS A 264 6.55 18.27 20.89
N TRP A 265 6.45 16.96 20.98
CA TRP A 265 5.22 16.21 20.74
C TRP A 265 5.07 15.13 21.80
N GLU A 266 3.85 14.70 22.04
CA GLU A 266 3.53 13.74 23.09
C GLU A 266 3.03 12.45 22.49
N ALA A 267 3.32 11.35 23.18
CA ALA A 267 2.85 10.02 22.89
C ALA A 267 2.64 9.25 24.19
N ARG A 268 1.94 8.14 24.10
CA ARG A 268 1.86 7.14 25.15
C ARG A 268 2.86 6.03 24.83
N ALA A 269 3.65 5.65 25.82
CA ALA A 269 4.63 4.57 25.75
C ALA A 269 4.13 3.38 26.57
N ILE A 270 4.06 2.22 25.93
CA ILE A 270 3.60 0.96 26.52
C ILE A 270 4.78 -0.02 26.51
N GLU A 271 5.27 -0.42 27.67
CA GLU A 271 6.28 -1.44 27.80
C GLU A 271 5.63 -2.83 27.70
N THR A 272 6.12 -3.65 26.79
CA THR A 272 5.60 -4.99 26.54
C THR A 272 6.74 -6.00 26.35
N ILE A 273 6.42 -7.28 26.47
CA ILE A 273 7.33 -8.38 26.20
C ILE A 273 6.87 -9.07 24.91
N SER A 274 7.76 -9.18 23.94
CA SER A 274 7.45 -9.88 22.69
C SER A 274 7.27 -11.38 22.95
N GLN A 275 6.69 -12.10 21.99
CA GLN A 275 6.56 -13.57 22.01
C GLN A 275 7.91 -14.31 22.23
N HIS A 276 9.03 -13.64 21.91
CA HIS A 276 10.37 -14.17 22.12
C HIS A 276 11.03 -13.68 23.42
N GLY A 277 10.26 -13.16 24.39
CA GLY A 277 10.74 -12.70 25.69
C GLY A 277 11.54 -11.39 25.67
N ARG A 278 11.57 -10.65 24.53
CA ARG A 278 12.32 -9.37 24.45
C ARG A 278 11.43 -8.20 24.84
N ARG A 279 11.94 -7.35 25.72
CA ARG A 279 11.27 -6.06 26.04
C ARG A 279 11.17 -5.21 24.79
N ARG A 280 9.99 -4.65 24.57
CA ARG A 280 9.69 -3.67 23.53
C ARG A 280 8.92 -2.51 24.14
N ILE A 281 9.06 -1.34 23.56
CA ILE A 281 8.24 -0.18 23.89
C ILE A 281 7.46 0.18 22.63
N LEU A 282 6.15 0.23 22.77
CA LEU A 282 5.23 0.71 21.74
C LEU A 282 4.89 2.16 22.05
N LEU A 283 4.94 3.01 21.05
CA LEU A 283 4.48 4.40 21.12
C LEU A 283 3.15 4.53 20.36
N THR A 284 2.23 5.31 20.91
CA THR A 284 0.92 5.53 20.26
C THR A 284 0.38 6.92 20.56
N SER A 285 -0.49 7.41 19.66
CA SER A 285 -1.28 8.63 19.87
C SER A 285 -2.54 8.42 20.71
N LEU A 286 -2.87 7.18 21.09
CA LEU A 286 -4.01 6.82 21.93
C LEU A 286 -3.66 7.05 23.41
N LEU A 287 -3.87 8.28 23.90
CA LEU A 287 -3.39 8.72 25.21
C LEU A 287 -4.26 8.25 26.39
N ASP A 288 -5.55 8.02 26.17
CA ASP A 288 -6.48 7.59 27.22
C ASP A 288 -6.30 6.08 27.51
N THR A 289 -5.80 5.78 28.71
CA THR A 289 -5.51 4.40 29.14
C THR A 289 -6.77 3.59 29.46
N GLN A 290 -7.87 4.24 29.80
CA GLN A 290 -9.16 3.57 30.07
C GLN A 290 -9.89 3.22 28.79
N ALA A 291 -9.96 4.17 27.85
CA ALA A 291 -10.56 3.94 26.54
C ALA A 291 -9.75 2.91 25.72
N TRP A 292 -8.42 2.90 25.86
CA TRP A 292 -7.49 2.11 25.04
C TRP A 292 -6.54 1.28 25.92
N PRO A 293 -6.94 0.10 26.43
CA PRO A 293 -6.12 -0.72 27.31
C PRO A 293 -4.79 -1.14 26.70
N ALA A 294 -3.69 -0.99 27.42
CA ALA A 294 -2.34 -1.32 26.98
C ALA A 294 -2.20 -2.78 26.53
N LYS A 295 -2.88 -3.71 27.21
CA LYS A 295 -2.87 -5.14 26.88
C LYS A 295 -3.38 -5.40 25.47
N GLU A 296 -4.48 -4.76 25.08
CA GLU A 296 -5.08 -4.93 23.74
C GLU A 296 -4.23 -4.30 22.63
N LEU A 297 -3.48 -3.22 22.94
CA LEU A 297 -2.55 -2.59 22.00
C LEU A 297 -1.26 -3.40 21.82
N ALA A 298 -0.93 -4.27 22.75
CA ALA A 298 0.30 -5.07 22.74
C ALA A 298 0.11 -6.43 22.05
N GLU A 299 -1.12 -6.89 21.90
CA GLU A 299 -1.51 -8.14 21.18
C GLU A 299 -1.52 -7.95 19.65
#